data_e9c66e2ae7440c6521b1006b752e5d2b
#
_entry.id   e9c66e2ae7440c6521b1006b752e5d2b
#
_cell.length_a   1.000
_cell.length_b   1.000
_cell.length_c   1.000
_cell.angle_alpha   90.00
_cell.angle_beta   90.00
_cell.angle_gamma   90.00
#
_symmetry.space_group_name_H-M   'P 1'
#
loop_
_entity.id
_entity.type
_entity.pdbx_description
1 polymer ?
#
loop_
_entity_poly.entity_id
_entity_poly.type
_entity_poly.pdbx_seq_one_letter_code
_entity_poly.pdbx_strand_id
1 'polypeptide(L)'
;KLKPDILITDIKMPGMDGITLLKRLKQEKISIQSLVLSCFDEFELVREAMKYGAHDYIRKLSIDPAKLLEVLKEMKEAISDQPEKNASFSLNTDDLKYLFIKRLQNQGFEDHEQVKNVLHNIKLDISIQDYHLIRFSFEPDTAPITDTNRKNMIYNLLNQICERYSGQELFSLDEKGYLLISNTKKDLLLCRQIGAAMKQYANQTVYFGISPLLKDETSFKAGMKQAEEALSACIFYERSEPLPYPLLTSVGFPFITDSQAQELYIALSSGNSEKSSELVQRFL
;
A
#
# COMPACT_ATOMS: atom_id res chain seq x y z
N LYS A 1 22.29 30.36 -21.20
CA LYS A 1 22.10 29.32 -20.15
C LYS A 1 20.76 29.60 -19.52
N LEU A 2 19.87 28.60 -19.53
CA LEU A 2 18.60 28.62 -18.82
C LEU A 2 18.90 28.65 -17.32
N LYS A 3 18.12 29.44 -16.54
CA LYS A 3 18.11 29.39 -15.09
C LYS A 3 16.71 28.90 -14.69
N PRO A 4 16.48 27.58 -14.60
CA PRO A 4 15.17 27.07 -14.23
C PRO A 4 14.92 27.30 -12.73
N ASP A 5 13.69 27.58 -12.38
CA ASP A 5 13.26 27.73 -11.00
C ASP A 5 12.79 26.38 -10.42
N ILE A 6 12.29 25.49 -11.29
CA ILE A 6 11.81 24.15 -10.95
C ILE A 6 12.55 23.11 -11.78
N LEU A 7 13.00 22.05 -11.11
CA LEU A 7 13.59 20.86 -11.71
C LEU A 7 12.66 19.67 -11.47
N ILE A 8 12.28 18.97 -12.52
CA ILE A 8 11.62 17.68 -12.43
C ILE A 8 12.58 16.63 -12.96
N THR A 9 12.93 15.63 -12.17
CA THR A 9 13.93 14.62 -12.51
C THR A 9 13.48 13.20 -12.19
N ASP A 10 13.96 12.23 -12.96
CA ASP A 10 13.90 10.81 -12.57
C ASP A 10 15.08 10.47 -11.66
N ILE A 11 14.94 9.40 -10.87
CA ILE A 11 16.05 8.85 -10.09
C ILE A 11 17.02 8.11 -11.00
N LYS A 12 16.53 7.15 -11.80
CA LYS A 12 17.40 6.33 -12.65
C LYS A 12 17.49 6.94 -14.06
N MET A 13 18.61 7.58 -14.32
CA MET A 13 18.94 8.13 -15.64
C MET A 13 20.33 7.66 -16.11
N PRO A 14 20.55 7.45 -17.42
CA PRO A 14 21.87 7.12 -17.96
C PRO A 14 22.88 8.22 -17.65
N GLY A 15 24.09 7.83 -17.24
CA GLY A 15 25.21 8.74 -16.99
C GLY A 15 25.19 9.34 -15.59
N MET A 16 24.28 10.24 -15.29
CA MET A 16 24.12 10.83 -13.93
C MET A 16 22.70 10.55 -13.44
N ASP A 17 22.57 9.84 -12.32
CA ASP A 17 21.29 9.61 -11.69
C ASP A 17 20.75 10.86 -10.97
N GLY A 18 19.43 10.87 -10.68
CA GLY A 18 18.77 12.01 -10.06
C GLY A 18 19.29 12.34 -8.66
N ILE A 19 19.69 11.34 -7.89
CA ILE A 19 20.27 11.53 -6.56
C ILE A 19 21.62 12.25 -6.65
N THR A 20 22.48 11.80 -7.55
CA THR A 20 23.77 12.45 -7.82
C THR A 20 23.58 13.89 -8.32
N LEU A 21 22.55 14.13 -9.14
CA LEU A 21 22.19 15.47 -9.61
C LEU A 21 21.79 16.37 -8.43
N LEU A 22 20.88 15.92 -7.56
CA LEU A 22 20.46 16.67 -6.37
C LEU A 22 21.63 16.96 -5.43
N LYS A 23 22.52 15.98 -5.23
CA LYS A 23 23.72 16.14 -4.43
C LYS A 23 24.64 17.23 -4.96
N ARG A 24 24.84 17.28 -6.28
CA ARG A 24 25.64 18.32 -6.95
C ARG A 24 24.99 19.70 -6.82
N LEU A 25 23.68 19.81 -7.07
CA LEU A 25 22.95 21.07 -6.91
C LEU A 25 23.11 21.63 -5.51
N LYS A 26 23.01 20.77 -4.49
CA LYS A 26 23.24 21.16 -3.08
C LYS A 26 24.68 21.58 -2.80
N GLN A 27 25.67 20.85 -3.35
CA GLN A 27 27.09 21.18 -3.17
C GLN A 27 27.47 22.50 -3.86
N GLU A 28 26.91 22.75 -5.03
CA GLU A 28 27.12 23.99 -5.79
C GLU A 28 26.26 25.16 -5.29
N LYS A 29 25.44 24.93 -4.25
CA LYS A 29 24.53 25.94 -3.65
C LYS A 29 23.57 26.54 -4.68
N ILE A 30 23.14 25.74 -5.66
CA ILE A 30 22.15 26.15 -6.63
C ILE A 30 20.78 26.03 -5.97
N SER A 31 20.11 27.18 -5.78
CA SER A 31 18.75 27.23 -5.27
C SER A 31 17.77 26.91 -6.41
N ILE A 32 17.16 25.74 -6.36
CA ILE A 32 16.17 25.26 -7.32
C ILE A 32 15.19 24.33 -6.60
N GLN A 33 13.91 24.51 -6.83
CA GLN A 33 12.90 23.57 -6.32
C GLN A 33 12.93 22.30 -7.15
N SER A 34 13.11 21.14 -6.51
CA SER A 34 13.33 19.88 -7.20
C SER A 34 12.23 18.88 -6.87
N LEU A 35 11.54 18.39 -7.90
CA LEU A 35 10.54 17.30 -7.82
C LEU A 35 11.14 16.03 -8.41
N VAL A 36 11.08 14.94 -7.67
CA VAL A 36 11.55 13.64 -8.14
C VAL A 36 10.39 12.80 -8.61
N LEU A 37 10.43 12.33 -9.86
CA LEU A 37 9.50 11.36 -10.41
C LEU A 37 10.20 10.02 -10.59
N SER A 38 9.70 8.92 -10.02
CA SER A 38 10.34 7.62 -10.18
C SER A 38 9.35 6.46 -10.30
N CYS A 39 9.76 5.43 -11.05
CA CYS A 39 9.06 4.15 -11.10
C CYS A 39 9.50 3.20 -9.98
N PHE A 40 10.50 3.57 -9.17
CA PHE A 40 11.12 2.70 -8.19
C PHE A 40 10.55 2.99 -6.80
N ASP A 41 10.25 1.90 -6.08
CA ASP A 41 9.67 1.89 -4.75
C ASP A 41 10.75 1.67 -3.66
N GLU A 42 11.98 2.14 -3.90
CA GLU A 42 13.09 1.96 -2.96
C GLU A 42 13.11 3.10 -1.93
N PHE A 43 12.72 2.77 -0.70
CA PHE A 43 12.66 3.73 0.43
C PHE A 43 13.97 4.51 0.61
N GLU A 44 15.12 3.87 0.44
CA GLU A 44 16.42 4.53 0.58
C GLU A 44 16.65 5.63 -0.46
N LEU A 45 16.20 5.41 -1.70
CA LEU A 45 16.34 6.41 -2.76
C LEU A 45 15.46 7.64 -2.51
N VAL A 46 14.24 7.43 -2.00
CA VAL A 46 13.36 8.53 -1.60
C VAL A 46 14.00 9.33 -0.47
N ARG A 47 14.44 8.64 0.59
CA ARG A 47 15.11 9.26 1.73
C ARG A 47 16.37 10.03 1.32
N GLU A 48 17.13 9.48 0.38
CA GLU A 48 18.34 10.12 -0.12
C GLU A 48 18.02 11.36 -0.96
N ALA A 49 17.02 11.31 -1.83
CA ALA A 49 16.53 12.46 -2.59
C ALA A 49 16.16 13.62 -1.63
N MET A 50 15.45 13.28 -0.57
CA MET A 50 15.04 14.25 0.44
C MET A 50 16.24 14.86 1.19
N LYS A 51 17.18 14.03 1.61
CA LYS A 51 18.43 14.47 2.27
C LYS A 51 19.18 15.49 1.42
N TYR A 52 19.08 15.37 0.09
CA TYR A 52 19.73 16.29 -0.83
C TYR A 52 18.85 17.45 -1.30
N GLY A 53 17.65 17.61 -0.72
CA GLY A 53 16.83 18.80 -0.90
C GLY A 53 15.81 18.72 -2.02
N ALA A 54 15.34 17.51 -2.37
CA ALA A 54 14.15 17.40 -3.18
C ALA A 54 12.95 18.03 -2.44
N HIS A 55 12.11 18.77 -3.16
CA HIS A 55 10.88 19.37 -2.61
C HIS A 55 9.83 18.30 -2.37
N ASP A 56 9.65 17.41 -3.33
CA ASP A 56 8.72 16.28 -3.20
C ASP A 56 9.14 15.10 -4.09
N TYR A 57 8.49 13.97 -3.89
CA TYR A 57 8.68 12.72 -4.61
C TYR A 57 7.33 12.18 -5.06
N ILE A 58 7.18 11.91 -6.36
CA ILE A 58 5.95 11.34 -6.92
C ILE A 58 6.27 10.06 -7.68
N ARG A 59 5.49 9.00 -7.43
CA ARG A 59 5.59 7.75 -8.18
C ARG A 59 4.96 7.90 -9.55
N LYS A 60 5.69 7.55 -10.61
CA LYS A 60 5.21 7.64 -12.00
C LYS A 60 3.96 6.81 -12.26
N LEU A 61 3.86 5.63 -11.61
CA LEU A 61 2.74 4.70 -11.78
C LEU A 61 1.43 5.17 -11.11
N SER A 62 1.51 6.15 -10.22
CA SER A 62 0.36 6.69 -9.47
C SER A 62 0.26 8.22 -9.59
N ILE A 63 0.74 8.78 -10.71
CA ILE A 63 0.61 10.22 -10.95
C ILE A 63 -0.86 10.56 -11.15
N ASP A 64 -1.41 11.30 -10.17
CA ASP A 64 -2.67 12.02 -10.32
C ASP A 64 -2.36 13.43 -10.83
N PRO A 65 -2.91 13.85 -11.98
CA PRO A 65 -2.72 15.20 -12.50
C PRO A 65 -3.11 16.31 -11.52
N ALA A 66 -4.14 16.09 -10.70
CA ALA A 66 -4.57 17.06 -9.69
C ALA A 66 -3.50 17.21 -8.59
N LYS A 67 -2.96 16.10 -8.09
CA LYS A 67 -1.89 16.08 -7.09
C LYS A 67 -0.59 16.70 -7.64
N LEU A 68 -0.22 16.38 -8.88
CA LEU A 68 0.95 16.99 -9.52
C LEU A 68 0.79 18.51 -9.62
N LEU A 69 -0.39 18.99 -9.99
CA LEU A 69 -0.67 20.42 -10.08
C LEU A 69 -0.61 21.10 -8.71
N GLU A 70 -1.06 20.44 -7.65
CA GLU A 70 -0.97 20.93 -6.27
C GLU A 70 0.48 21.09 -5.85
N VAL A 71 1.33 20.08 -6.00
CA VAL A 71 2.75 20.14 -5.68
C VAL A 71 3.46 21.23 -6.48
N LEU A 72 3.17 21.38 -7.77
CA LEU A 72 3.75 22.44 -8.59
C LEU A 72 3.31 23.85 -8.15
N LYS A 73 2.11 24.01 -7.62
CA LYS A 73 1.63 25.28 -7.02
C LYS A 73 2.39 25.59 -5.73
N GLU A 74 2.55 24.61 -4.84
CA GLU A 74 3.34 24.74 -3.61
C GLU A 74 4.80 25.13 -3.92
N MET A 75 5.42 24.45 -4.90
CA MET A 75 6.76 24.81 -5.36
C MET A 75 6.85 26.24 -5.89
N LYS A 76 5.84 26.69 -6.64
CA LYS A 76 5.78 28.07 -7.17
C LYS A 76 5.64 29.08 -6.03
N GLU A 77 4.82 28.81 -5.03
CA GLU A 77 4.65 29.65 -3.84
C GLU A 77 5.96 29.74 -3.04
N ALA A 78 6.66 28.63 -2.86
CA ALA A 78 7.95 28.56 -2.19
C ALA A 78 9.06 29.36 -2.92
N ILE A 79 8.94 29.58 -4.22
CA ILE A 79 9.87 30.43 -5.02
C ILE A 79 9.53 31.91 -4.82
N SER A 80 8.27 32.26 -4.61
CA SER A 80 7.77 33.63 -4.51
C SER A 80 8.03 34.27 -3.14
N ASP A 81 8.08 33.47 -2.07
CA ASP A 81 8.38 33.90 -0.72
C ASP A 81 9.89 33.85 -0.45
N GLN A 82 10.48 35.00 -0.19
CA GLN A 82 11.90 35.20 0.11
C GLN A 82 12.42 34.44 1.33
N PRO A 83 13.79 34.36 1.53
CA PRO A 83 14.49 33.20 2.06
C PRO A 83 14.41 33.10 3.59
N GLU A 84 14.53 31.89 4.10
CA GLU A 84 14.62 31.46 5.50
C GLU A 84 13.31 31.00 6.19
N LYS A 85 12.54 30.17 5.53
CA LYS A 85 11.80 29.17 6.31
C LYS A 85 12.17 27.79 5.77
N ASN A 86 12.80 27.00 6.64
CA ASN A 86 12.93 25.57 6.46
C ASN A 86 11.59 25.04 5.97
N ALA A 87 11.52 24.71 4.70
CA ALA A 87 10.39 23.96 4.18
C ALA A 87 10.31 22.70 5.04
N SER A 88 9.34 22.69 5.93
CA SER A 88 8.99 21.48 6.68
C SER A 88 8.39 20.54 5.67
N PHE A 89 9.24 19.69 5.22
CA PHE A 89 9.02 18.69 4.22
C PHE A 89 7.91 17.74 4.69
N SER A 90 6.74 17.77 4.11
CA SER A 90 5.73 16.74 4.29
C SER A 90 5.76 15.80 3.10
N LEU A 91 6.63 14.79 3.16
CA LEU A 91 6.34 13.57 2.41
C LEU A 91 4.91 13.18 2.72
N ASN A 92 4.10 12.99 1.69
CA ASN A 92 2.76 12.46 1.91
C ASN A 92 2.91 11.15 2.69
N THR A 93 2.33 11.11 3.87
CA THR A 93 2.42 9.96 4.78
C THR A 93 2.04 8.66 4.08
N ASP A 94 1.14 8.71 3.10
CA ASP A 94 0.69 7.56 2.32
C ASP A 94 1.77 6.99 1.39
N ASP A 95 2.59 7.83 0.78
CA ASP A 95 3.71 7.37 -0.05
C ASP A 95 4.78 6.67 0.82
N LEU A 96 5.05 7.21 2.02
CA LEU A 96 5.94 6.56 2.99
C LEU A 96 5.39 5.24 3.50
N LYS A 97 4.10 5.18 3.81
CA LYS A 97 3.39 3.95 4.19
C LYS A 97 3.52 2.89 3.10
N TYR A 98 3.29 3.27 1.85
CA TYR A 98 3.42 2.35 0.71
C TYR A 98 4.84 1.78 0.59
N LEU A 99 5.86 2.64 0.64
CA LEU A 99 7.26 2.23 0.56
C LEU A 99 7.65 1.29 1.71
N PHE A 100 7.16 1.56 2.92
CA PHE A 100 7.37 0.71 4.08
C PHE A 100 6.82 -0.71 3.84
N ILE A 101 5.57 -0.83 3.36
CA ILE A 101 4.96 -2.13 3.04
C ILE A 101 5.72 -2.84 1.94
N LYS A 102 6.10 -2.13 0.88
CA LYS A 102 6.89 -2.72 -0.22
C LYS A 102 8.23 -3.26 0.25
N ARG A 103 8.91 -2.55 1.16
CA ARG A 103 10.16 -3.04 1.74
C ARG A 103 9.95 -4.31 2.56
N LEU A 104 8.92 -4.36 3.42
CA LEU A 104 8.55 -5.57 4.17
C LEU A 104 8.25 -6.77 3.25
N GLN A 105 7.61 -6.54 2.09
CA GLN A 105 7.28 -7.59 1.14
C GLN A 105 8.47 -8.11 0.34
N ASN A 106 9.37 -7.24 -0.09
CA ASN A 106 10.40 -7.58 -1.08
C ASN A 106 11.76 -7.88 -0.48
N GLN A 107 12.29 -6.96 0.32
CA GLN A 107 13.67 -7.00 0.81
C GLN A 107 13.77 -7.36 2.30
N GLY A 108 12.73 -7.03 3.07
CA GLY A 108 12.76 -7.10 4.53
C GLY A 108 13.62 -5.99 5.15
N PHE A 109 13.87 -6.15 6.43
CA PHE A 109 14.78 -5.31 7.21
C PHE A 109 15.88 -6.19 7.80
N GLU A 110 17.06 -5.64 8.03
CA GLU A 110 18.19 -6.38 8.58
C GLU A 110 17.95 -6.76 10.04
N ASP A 111 17.28 -5.87 10.78
CA ASP A 111 16.93 -6.09 12.17
C ASP A 111 15.66 -5.29 12.56
N HIS A 112 15.16 -5.63 13.74
CA HIS A 112 13.96 -5.00 14.29
C HIS A 112 14.16 -3.52 14.65
N GLU A 113 15.39 -3.09 14.94
CA GLU A 113 15.69 -1.70 15.27
C GLU A 113 15.55 -0.80 14.05
N GLN A 114 15.93 -1.29 12.87
CA GLN A 114 15.67 -0.57 11.61
C GLN A 114 14.17 -0.38 11.37
N VAL A 115 13.35 -1.40 11.64
CA VAL A 115 11.88 -1.29 11.53
C VAL A 115 11.35 -0.19 12.44
N LYS A 116 11.74 -0.21 13.72
CA LYS A 116 11.33 0.81 14.70
C LYS A 116 11.74 2.22 14.28
N ASN A 117 12.96 2.38 13.80
CA ASN A 117 13.46 3.67 13.35
C ASN A 117 12.66 4.20 12.14
N VAL A 118 12.29 3.32 11.21
CA VAL A 118 11.46 3.70 10.07
C VAL A 118 10.05 4.09 10.54
N LEU A 119 9.39 3.28 11.37
CA LEU A 119 8.06 3.58 11.92
C LEU A 119 8.05 4.92 12.66
N HIS A 120 9.07 5.18 13.49
CA HIS A 120 9.21 6.45 14.19
C HIS A 120 9.35 7.64 13.22
N ASN A 121 10.18 7.50 12.18
CA ASN A 121 10.41 8.55 11.21
C ASN A 121 9.15 8.88 10.37
N ILE A 122 8.32 7.88 10.08
CA ILE A 122 7.05 8.06 9.36
C ILE A 122 5.86 8.29 10.30
N LYS A 123 6.12 8.41 11.61
CA LYS A 123 5.13 8.70 12.66
C LYS A 123 3.97 7.69 12.73
N LEU A 124 4.25 6.41 12.52
CA LEU A 124 3.26 5.36 12.69
C LEU A 124 3.32 4.76 14.10
N ASP A 125 2.17 4.68 14.77
CA ASP A 125 2.02 4.12 16.13
C ASP A 125 1.58 2.65 16.06
N ILE A 126 2.41 1.83 15.40
CA ILE A 126 2.23 0.38 15.33
C ILE A 126 3.51 -0.35 15.69
N SER A 127 3.38 -1.62 16.04
CA SER A 127 4.51 -2.53 16.22
C SER A 127 4.48 -3.64 15.17
N ILE A 128 5.65 -4.04 14.68
CA ILE A 128 5.82 -5.25 13.86
C ILE A 128 6.28 -6.40 14.78
N GLN A 129 5.69 -6.45 15.97
CA GLN A 129 5.78 -7.56 16.92
C GLN A 129 4.39 -7.85 17.45
N ASP A 130 4.03 -9.15 17.51
CA ASP A 130 2.71 -9.63 17.95
C ASP A 130 1.56 -8.87 17.28
N TYR A 131 1.51 -8.98 15.94
CA TYR A 131 0.55 -8.27 15.10
C TYR A 131 -0.21 -9.21 14.17
N HIS A 132 -1.35 -8.76 13.69
CA HIS A 132 -2.09 -9.37 12.60
C HIS A 132 -2.05 -8.51 11.35
N LEU A 133 -2.10 -9.17 10.19
CA LEU A 133 -2.35 -8.53 8.91
C LEU A 133 -3.80 -8.81 8.52
N ILE A 134 -4.54 -7.76 8.24
CA ILE A 134 -5.92 -7.84 7.78
C ILE A 134 -5.97 -7.31 6.36
N ARG A 135 -6.14 -8.21 5.42
CA ARG A 135 -6.39 -7.87 4.02
C ARG A 135 -7.86 -7.70 3.79
N PHE A 136 -8.27 -6.65 3.09
CA PHE A 136 -9.65 -6.50 2.69
C PHE A 136 -9.81 -5.80 1.35
N SER A 137 -10.90 -6.14 0.66
CA SER A 137 -11.29 -5.56 -0.60
C SER A 137 -12.79 -5.44 -0.70
N PHE A 138 -13.24 -4.66 -1.67
CA PHE A 138 -14.65 -4.52 -1.99
C PHE A 138 -15.11 -5.64 -2.92
N GLU A 139 -16.41 -5.83 -2.98
CA GLU A 139 -17.08 -6.79 -3.86
C GLU A 139 -16.66 -6.59 -5.32
N PRO A 140 -16.18 -7.66 -6.01
CA PRO A 140 -15.62 -7.53 -7.37
C PRO A 140 -16.60 -7.02 -8.43
N ASP A 141 -17.91 -7.34 -8.27
CA ASP A 141 -18.94 -7.00 -9.26
C ASP A 141 -19.48 -5.55 -9.13
N THR A 142 -19.02 -4.82 -8.13
CA THR A 142 -19.31 -3.40 -8.06
C THR A 142 -18.41 -2.64 -9.02
N ALA A 143 -18.99 -1.72 -9.81
CA ALA A 143 -18.22 -0.90 -10.75
C ALA A 143 -16.98 -0.34 -10.07
N PRO A 144 -15.79 -0.46 -10.71
CA PRO A 144 -14.55 0.00 -10.12
C PRO A 144 -14.72 1.47 -9.69
N ILE A 145 -14.26 1.77 -8.48
CA ILE A 145 -14.31 3.13 -7.95
C ILE A 145 -13.26 3.95 -8.71
N THR A 146 -13.64 4.42 -9.88
CA THR A 146 -12.78 5.23 -10.77
C THR A 146 -12.77 6.71 -10.38
N ASP A 147 -13.80 7.15 -9.65
CA ASP A 147 -13.91 8.53 -9.18
C ASP A 147 -12.95 8.75 -7.99
N THR A 148 -11.98 9.64 -8.18
CA THR A 148 -10.99 10.02 -7.17
C THR A 148 -11.65 10.57 -5.90
N ASN A 149 -12.73 11.34 -6.01
CA ASN A 149 -13.45 11.88 -4.86
C ASN A 149 -14.08 10.77 -4.03
N ARG A 150 -14.63 9.75 -4.68
CA ARG A 150 -15.20 8.58 -4.00
C ARG A 150 -14.13 7.73 -3.33
N LYS A 151 -12.96 7.54 -3.96
CA LYS A 151 -11.81 6.87 -3.35
C LYS A 151 -11.36 7.60 -2.08
N ASN A 152 -11.20 8.92 -2.16
CA ASN A 152 -10.80 9.74 -1.02
C ASN A 152 -11.83 9.71 0.11
N MET A 153 -13.13 9.77 -0.21
CA MET A 153 -14.19 9.64 0.78
C MET A 153 -14.14 8.30 1.53
N ILE A 154 -13.96 7.21 0.79
CA ILE A 154 -13.85 5.86 1.38
C ILE A 154 -12.60 5.77 2.25
N TYR A 155 -11.46 6.23 1.78
CA TYR A 155 -10.21 6.22 2.53
C TYR A 155 -10.31 7.03 3.84
N ASN A 156 -10.89 8.22 3.76
CA ASN A 156 -11.11 9.06 4.95
C ASN A 156 -12.06 8.40 5.96
N LEU A 157 -13.12 7.75 5.48
CA LEU A 157 -14.05 7.02 6.35
C LEU A 157 -13.36 5.82 7.02
N LEU A 158 -12.54 5.06 6.29
CA LEU A 158 -11.75 3.97 6.83
C LEU A 158 -10.76 4.46 7.90
N ASN A 159 -10.04 5.54 7.64
CA ASN A 159 -9.12 6.14 8.60
C ASN A 159 -9.85 6.59 9.87
N GLN A 160 -10.98 7.27 9.77
CA GLN A 160 -11.78 7.69 10.93
C GLN A 160 -12.25 6.52 11.80
N ILE A 161 -12.53 5.37 11.20
CA ILE A 161 -12.89 4.17 11.96
C ILE A 161 -11.64 3.61 12.64
N CYS A 162 -10.52 3.55 11.92
CA CYS A 162 -9.26 3.03 12.45
C CYS A 162 -8.73 3.89 13.61
N GLU A 163 -8.77 5.20 13.52
CA GLU A 163 -8.32 6.14 14.57
C GLU A 163 -9.00 5.95 15.95
N ARG A 164 -10.15 5.30 15.99
CA ARG A 164 -10.85 4.97 17.25
C ARG A 164 -10.17 3.87 18.06
N TYR A 165 -9.21 3.20 17.47
CA TYR A 165 -8.47 2.09 18.06
C TYR A 165 -6.97 2.39 18.00
N SER A 166 -6.27 2.25 19.10
CA SER A 166 -4.80 2.35 19.13
C SER A 166 -4.12 1.07 18.64
N GLY A 167 -2.91 1.18 18.16
CA GLY A 167 -2.10 0.05 17.74
C GLY A 167 -2.53 -0.56 16.41
N GLN A 168 -2.99 0.26 15.48
CA GLN A 168 -3.31 -0.18 14.13
C GLN A 168 -3.08 0.92 13.11
N GLU A 169 -2.78 0.51 11.88
CA GLU A 169 -2.51 1.42 10.80
C GLU A 169 -3.06 0.89 9.48
N LEU A 170 -3.72 1.78 8.73
CA LEU A 170 -4.30 1.49 7.44
C LEU A 170 -3.33 1.83 6.30
N PHE A 171 -3.20 0.91 5.35
CA PHE A 171 -2.40 1.06 4.14
C PHE A 171 -3.26 0.80 2.91
N SER A 172 -3.18 1.68 1.92
CA SER A 172 -3.74 1.44 0.59
C SER A 172 -2.75 0.63 -0.25
N LEU A 173 -3.22 -0.42 -0.92
CA LEU A 173 -2.41 -1.29 -1.77
C LEU A 173 -2.81 -1.18 -3.24
N ASP A 174 -2.85 0.04 -3.75
CA ASP A 174 -3.24 0.35 -5.13
C ASP A 174 -4.62 -0.27 -5.48
N GLU A 175 -4.73 -0.92 -6.63
CA GLU A 175 -5.98 -1.58 -7.07
C GLU A 175 -6.32 -2.87 -6.29
N LYS A 176 -5.37 -3.36 -5.48
CA LYS A 176 -5.52 -4.62 -4.74
C LYS A 176 -6.27 -4.49 -3.40
N GLY A 177 -6.82 -3.31 -3.12
CA GLY A 177 -7.57 -3.05 -1.88
C GLY A 177 -6.69 -2.52 -0.74
N TYR A 178 -7.01 -2.92 0.48
CA TYR A 178 -6.42 -2.35 1.69
C TYR A 178 -5.72 -3.39 2.54
N LEU A 179 -4.75 -2.94 3.31
CA LEU A 179 -4.07 -3.69 4.35
C LEU A 179 -4.17 -2.92 5.67
N LEU A 180 -4.55 -3.61 6.73
CA LEU A 180 -4.45 -3.11 8.09
C LEU A 180 -3.40 -3.92 8.83
N ILE A 181 -2.44 -3.26 9.45
CA ILE A 181 -1.55 -3.86 10.43
C ILE A 181 -2.16 -3.58 11.81
N SER A 182 -2.39 -4.60 12.61
CA SER A 182 -3.10 -4.49 13.87
C SER A 182 -2.39 -5.21 15.00
N ASN A 183 -2.14 -4.50 16.09
CA ASN A 183 -1.67 -5.03 17.38
C ASN A 183 -2.81 -5.19 18.39
N THR A 184 -4.05 -4.93 17.99
CA THR A 184 -5.22 -5.04 18.88
C THR A 184 -5.75 -6.46 18.94
N LYS A 185 -6.38 -6.81 20.05
CA LYS A 185 -7.15 -8.08 20.18
C LYS A 185 -8.60 -7.96 19.68
N LYS A 186 -8.96 -6.81 19.07
CA LYS A 186 -10.33 -6.50 18.64
C LYS A 186 -10.52 -6.55 17.13
N ASP A 187 -9.67 -7.29 16.41
CA ASP A 187 -9.64 -7.31 14.95
C ASP A 187 -11.01 -7.65 14.33
N LEU A 188 -11.69 -8.68 14.83
CA LEU A 188 -13.02 -9.05 14.32
C LEU A 188 -14.06 -7.95 14.50
N LEU A 189 -14.03 -7.26 15.64
CA LEU A 189 -14.94 -6.15 15.91
C LEU A 189 -14.67 -4.99 14.96
N LEU A 190 -13.42 -4.66 14.75
CA LEU A 190 -12.99 -3.62 13.82
C LEU A 190 -13.44 -3.93 12.38
N CYS A 191 -13.19 -5.15 11.91
CA CYS A 191 -13.63 -5.58 10.57
C CYS A 191 -15.14 -5.45 10.40
N ARG A 192 -15.92 -5.87 11.40
CA ARG A 192 -17.39 -5.74 11.37
C ARG A 192 -17.84 -4.27 11.33
N GLN A 193 -17.17 -3.38 12.07
CA GLN A 193 -17.47 -1.95 12.05
C GLN A 193 -17.13 -1.32 10.68
N ILE A 194 -15.99 -1.69 10.09
CA ILE A 194 -15.63 -1.28 8.74
C ILE A 194 -16.69 -1.77 7.74
N GLY A 195 -17.05 -3.06 7.78
CA GLY A 195 -18.05 -3.64 6.90
C GLY A 195 -19.42 -2.95 7.02
N ALA A 196 -19.89 -2.71 8.25
CA ALA A 196 -21.16 -2.00 8.50
C ALA A 196 -21.13 -0.57 7.97
N ALA A 197 -20.05 0.18 8.21
CA ALA A 197 -19.91 1.55 7.72
C ALA A 197 -19.83 1.61 6.19
N MET A 198 -19.07 0.71 5.56
CA MET A 198 -18.99 0.65 4.10
C MET A 198 -20.34 0.31 3.47
N LYS A 199 -21.09 -0.61 4.06
CA LYS A 199 -22.44 -0.93 3.58
C LYS A 199 -23.37 0.25 3.74
N GLN A 200 -23.34 0.95 4.87
CA GLN A 200 -24.21 2.08 5.18
C GLN A 200 -23.90 3.32 4.36
N TYR A 201 -22.64 3.72 4.25
CA TYR A 201 -22.24 5.01 3.69
C TYR A 201 -21.75 4.95 2.24
N ALA A 202 -21.23 3.81 1.81
CA ALA A 202 -20.69 3.62 0.46
C ALA A 202 -21.51 2.63 -0.39
N ASN A 203 -22.47 1.93 0.21
CA ASN A 203 -23.21 0.80 -0.38
C ASN A 203 -22.27 -0.26 -0.98
N GLN A 204 -21.21 -0.58 -0.24
CA GLN A 204 -20.19 -1.56 -0.64
C GLN A 204 -20.17 -2.73 0.35
N THR A 205 -20.10 -3.96 -0.16
CA THR A 205 -19.76 -5.14 0.62
C THR A 205 -18.25 -5.22 0.72
N VAL A 206 -17.72 -5.55 1.90
CA VAL A 206 -16.28 -5.68 2.17
C VAL A 206 -15.99 -7.10 2.65
N TYR A 207 -14.96 -7.71 2.08
CA TYR A 207 -14.47 -9.02 2.46
C TYR A 207 -13.13 -8.88 3.19
N PHE A 208 -12.91 -9.72 4.22
CA PHE A 208 -11.76 -9.63 5.10
C PHE A 208 -11.08 -10.98 5.27
N GLY A 209 -9.77 -11.02 5.06
CA GLY A 209 -8.91 -12.13 5.42
C GLY A 209 -7.90 -11.71 6.48
N ILE A 210 -7.74 -12.50 7.55
CA ILE A 210 -6.90 -12.18 8.69
C ILE A 210 -5.79 -13.23 8.81
N SER A 211 -4.52 -12.78 8.87
CA SER A 211 -3.37 -13.66 9.11
C SER A 211 -3.41 -14.31 10.49
N PRO A 212 -2.64 -15.38 10.73
CA PRO A 212 -2.27 -15.75 12.10
C PRO A 212 -1.56 -14.61 12.83
N LEU A 213 -1.38 -14.75 14.15
CA LEU A 213 -0.54 -13.83 14.92
C LEU A 213 0.91 -13.94 14.44
N LEU A 214 1.47 -12.85 13.97
CA LEU A 214 2.84 -12.74 13.45
C LEU A 214 3.74 -12.19 14.55
N LYS A 215 4.95 -12.73 14.68
CA LYS A 215 5.85 -12.44 15.78
C LYS A 215 6.82 -11.28 15.49
N ASP A 216 7.23 -11.15 14.25
CA ASP A 216 8.26 -10.23 13.80
C ASP A 216 8.12 -9.89 12.31
N GLU A 217 9.01 -9.03 11.81
CA GLU A 217 9.07 -8.60 10.42
C GLU A 217 9.36 -9.74 9.43
N THR A 218 10.05 -10.80 9.85
CA THR A 218 10.38 -11.95 8.98
C THR A 218 9.13 -12.73 8.58
N SER A 219 8.12 -12.73 9.45
CA SER A 219 6.84 -13.39 9.26
C SER A 219 5.89 -12.62 8.31
N PHE A 220 6.21 -11.37 7.98
CA PHE A 220 5.31 -10.48 7.23
C PHE A 220 4.90 -11.06 5.89
N LYS A 221 5.86 -11.54 5.09
CA LYS A 221 5.61 -12.07 3.74
C LYS A 221 4.69 -13.30 3.76
N ALA A 222 4.92 -14.20 4.71
CA ALA A 222 4.08 -15.38 4.91
C ALA A 222 2.68 -14.98 5.39
N GLY A 223 2.60 -14.05 6.35
CA GLY A 223 1.34 -13.52 6.87
C GLY A 223 0.52 -12.81 5.80
N MET A 224 1.15 -12.05 4.91
CA MET A 224 0.47 -11.43 3.76
C MET A 224 -0.17 -12.48 2.85
N LYS A 225 0.56 -13.53 2.50
CA LYS A 225 0.04 -14.64 1.69
C LYS A 225 -1.16 -15.31 2.38
N GLN A 226 -1.04 -15.60 3.67
CA GLN A 226 -2.10 -16.23 4.46
C GLN A 226 -3.35 -15.34 4.59
N ALA A 227 -3.18 -14.04 4.80
CA ALA A 227 -4.30 -13.10 4.83
C ALA A 227 -4.98 -12.99 3.45
N GLU A 228 -4.21 -13.03 2.35
CA GLU A 228 -4.74 -13.02 0.97
C GLU A 228 -5.51 -14.30 0.65
N GLU A 229 -5.01 -15.46 1.05
CA GLU A 229 -5.72 -16.74 0.91
C GLU A 229 -7.06 -16.74 1.66
N ALA A 230 -7.07 -16.22 2.90
CA ALA A 230 -8.30 -16.08 3.68
C ALA A 230 -9.28 -15.08 3.05
N LEU A 231 -8.78 -13.96 2.49
CA LEU A 231 -9.59 -12.98 1.76
C LEU A 231 -10.21 -13.61 0.51
N SER A 232 -9.41 -14.33 -0.28
CA SER A 232 -9.86 -15.02 -1.49
C SER A 232 -10.96 -16.02 -1.19
N ALA A 233 -10.85 -16.75 -0.09
CA ALA A 233 -11.91 -17.66 0.37
C ALA A 233 -13.19 -16.89 0.76
N CYS A 234 -13.06 -15.75 1.45
CA CYS A 234 -14.23 -14.91 1.76
C CYS A 234 -14.95 -14.44 0.49
N ILE A 235 -14.22 -14.01 -0.52
CA ILE A 235 -14.78 -13.56 -1.80
C ILE A 235 -15.45 -14.73 -2.52
N PHE A 236 -14.75 -15.86 -2.63
CA PHE A 236 -15.26 -17.04 -3.34
C PHE A 236 -16.56 -17.60 -2.75
N TYR A 237 -16.66 -17.62 -1.41
CA TYR A 237 -17.86 -18.09 -0.70
C TYR A 237 -18.85 -16.97 -0.34
N GLU A 238 -18.67 -15.76 -0.88
CA GLU A 238 -19.51 -14.57 -0.60
C GLU A 238 -19.71 -14.32 0.90
N ARG A 239 -18.68 -14.64 1.69
CA ARG A 239 -18.73 -14.56 3.14
C ARG A 239 -18.39 -13.15 3.64
N SER A 240 -19.39 -12.41 4.09
CA SER A 240 -19.20 -11.06 4.66
C SER A 240 -18.55 -11.05 6.05
N GLU A 241 -18.56 -12.18 6.78
CA GLU A 241 -17.89 -12.30 8.08
C GLU A 241 -16.37 -12.43 7.89
N PRO A 242 -15.55 -11.71 8.68
CA PRO A 242 -14.10 -11.80 8.62
C PRO A 242 -13.59 -13.23 8.85
N LEU A 243 -12.65 -13.69 8.04
CA LEU A 243 -12.12 -15.04 8.10
C LEU A 243 -10.66 -15.04 8.59
N PRO A 244 -10.38 -15.46 9.82
CA PRO A 244 -9.03 -15.75 10.28
C PRO A 244 -8.45 -16.99 9.56
N TYR A 245 -7.22 -16.88 9.07
CA TYR A 245 -6.54 -17.97 8.38
C TYR A 245 -6.49 -19.31 9.14
N PRO A 246 -6.28 -19.33 10.46
CA PRO A 246 -6.34 -20.59 11.22
C PRO A 246 -7.70 -21.32 11.14
N LEU A 247 -8.80 -20.58 11.02
CA LEU A 247 -10.12 -21.18 10.80
C LEU A 247 -10.26 -21.78 9.40
N LEU A 248 -9.67 -21.11 8.41
CA LEU A 248 -9.62 -21.57 7.04
C LEU A 248 -8.99 -22.97 6.94
N THR A 249 -7.83 -23.15 7.54
CA THR A 249 -7.10 -24.44 7.55
C THR A 249 -7.75 -25.50 8.41
N SER A 250 -8.48 -25.12 9.46
CA SER A 250 -9.14 -26.06 10.36
C SER A 250 -10.48 -26.61 9.84
N VAL A 251 -11.18 -25.85 9.00
CA VAL A 251 -12.51 -26.24 8.45
C VAL A 251 -12.38 -27.01 7.14
N GLY A 252 -11.16 -27.09 6.57
CA GLY A 252 -10.93 -27.83 5.33
C GLY A 252 -11.66 -27.23 4.13
N PHE A 253 -11.64 -25.90 4.03
CA PHE A 253 -12.12 -25.24 2.80
C PHE A 253 -11.35 -25.82 1.61
N PRO A 254 -12.03 -26.26 0.56
CA PRO A 254 -11.35 -26.76 -0.63
C PRO A 254 -10.56 -25.63 -1.28
N PHE A 255 -9.23 -25.69 -1.11
CA PHE A 255 -8.33 -24.79 -1.84
C PHE A 255 -7.89 -25.45 -3.12
N ILE A 256 -8.05 -24.72 -4.20
CA ILE A 256 -7.38 -25.05 -5.45
C ILE A 256 -5.93 -24.57 -5.28
N THR A 257 -4.97 -25.50 -5.27
CA THR A 257 -3.54 -25.18 -5.29
C THR A 257 -3.17 -24.47 -6.60
N ASP A 258 -2.06 -23.75 -6.65
CA ASP A 258 -1.58 -23.11 -7.88
C ASP A 258 -1.49 -24.08 -9.05
N SER A 259 -1.07 -25.34 -8.79
CA SER A 259 -1.01 -26.41 -9.79
C SER A 259 -2.40 -26.80 -10.30
N GLN A 260 -3.38 -26.90 -9.40
CA GLN A 260 -4.77 -27.24 -9.75
C GLN A 260 -5.45 -26.08 -10.48
N ALA A 261 -5.17 -24.84 -10.08
CA ALA A 261 -5.66 -23.65 -10.78
C ALA A 261 -5.11 -23.59 -12.21
N GLN A 262 -3.84 -23.94 -12.40
CA GLN A 262 -3.20 -23.98 -13.70
C GLN A 262 -3.78 -25.11 -14.58
N GLU A 263 -4.05 -26.27 -14.01
CA GLU A 263 -4.70 -27.40 -14.72
C GLU A 263 -6.13 -27.02 -15.17
N LEU A 264 -6.90 -26.37 -14.29
CA LEU A 264 -8.23 -25.87 -14.61
C LEU A 264 -8.19 -24.77 -15.68
N TYR A 265 -7.25 -23.83 -15.58
CA TYR A 265 -7.05 -22.79 -16.58
C TYR A 265 -6.74 -23.36 -17.97
N ILE A 266 -5.85 -24.35 -18.07
CA ILE A 266 -5.53 -25.05 -19.33
C ILE A 266 -6.77 -25.73 -19.89
N ALA A 267 -7.57 -26.42 -19.08
CA ALA A 267 -8.78 -27.07 -19.51
C ALA A 267 -9.83 -26.06 -20.03
N LEU A 268 -10.01 -24.95 -19.35
CA LEU A 268 -10.92 -23.86 -19.76
C LEU A 268 -10.44 -23.19 -21.06
N SER A 269 -9.16 -22.87 -21.17
CA SER A 269 -8.58 -22.21 -22.33
C SER A 269 -8.56 -23.09 -23.59
N SER A 270 -8.52 -24.41 -23.42
CA SER A 270 -8.64 -25.38 -24.52
C SER A 270 -10.09 -25.65 -24.98
N GLY A 271 -11.09 -25.03 -24.33
CA GLY A 271 -12.50 -25.23 -24.64
C GLY A 271 -13.05 -26.63 -24.27
N ASN A 272 -12.31 -27.39 -23.46
CA ASN A 272 -12.73 -28.72 -23.02
C ASN A 272 -13.66 -28.62 -21.81
N SER A 273 -14.95 -28.41 -22.08
CA SER A 273 -15.99 -28.26 -21.06
C SER A 273 -16.15 -29.47 -20.15
N GLU A 274 -15.96 -30.68 -20.69
CA GLU A 274 -16.12 -31.94 -19.96
C GLU A 274 -14.98 -32.07 -18.91
N LYS A 275 -13.74 -31.87 -19.34
CA LYS A 275 -12.58 -31.88 -18.45
C LYS A 275 -12.61 -30.75 -17.42
N SER A 276 -13.09 -29.58 -17.81
CA SER A 276 -13.26 -28.46 -16.90
C SER A 276 -14.27 -28.76 -15.80
N SER A 277 -15.41 -29.36 -16.15
CA SER A 277 -16.44 -29.78 -15.19
C SER A 277 -15.95 -30.88 -14.26
N GLU A 278 -15.20 -31.86 -14.78
CA GLU A 278 -14.59 -32.93 -13.99
C GLU A 278 -13.58 -32.34 -12.97
N LEU A 279 -12.73 -31.42 -13.41
CA LEU A 279 -11.74 -30.76 -12.52
C LEU A 279 -12.42 -29.92 -11.45
N VAL A 280 -13.47 -29.17 -11.78
CA VAL A 280 -14.26 -28.42 -10.80
C VAL A 280 -14.87 -29.37 -9.76
N GLN A 281 -15.49 -30.49 -10.16
CA GLN A 281 -16.03 -31.47 -9.23
C GLN A 281 -14.97 -32.17 -8.37
N ARG A 282 -13.75 -32.32 -8.89
CA ARG A 282 -12.64 -32.95 -8.17
C ARG A 282 -11.99 -32.01 -7.17
N PHE A 283 -12.01 -30.67 -7.42
CA PHE A 283 -11.33 -29.67 -6.61
C PHE A 283 -12.25 -29.01 -5.58
N LEU A 284 -13.56 -29.10 -5.75
CA LEU A 284 -14.60 -28.69 -4.78
C LEU A 284 -15.06 -29.87 -3.94
#